data_419aa11f85cb154ad2d3a73aeb9b7d45
#
_entry.id   419aa11f85cb154ad2d3a73aeb9b7d45
#
_cell.length_a   1.000
_cell.length_b   1.000
_cell.length_c   1.000
_cell.angle_alpha   90.00
_cell.angle_beta   90.00
_cell.angle_gamma   90.00
#
_symmetry.space_group_name_H-M   'P 1'
#
loop_
_entity.id
_entity.type
_entity.pdbx_description
1 polymer ?
#
loop_
_entity_poly.entity_id
_entity_poly.type
_entity_poly.pdbx_seq_one_letter_code
_entity_poly.pdbx_strand_id
1 'polypeptide(L)'
;MSADDPVLASYRDEITALDAQLIETINQRLETVLALRRHKEQNGLAFYDPDREAWLVRHLKELNGGPLSAQGVEELAAFVLDLIKRELER
;
A
#
# COMPACT_ATOMS: atom_id res chain seq x y z
N MET A 1 -15.41 20.76 -25.15
CA MET A 1 -14.18 20.55 -24.38
C MET A 1 -14.45 19.63 -23.22
N SER A 2 -13.55 18.70 -22.95
CA SER A 2 -13.75 17.70 -21.88
C SER A 2 -13.90 18.35 -20.50
N ALA A 3 -13.26 19.52 -20.27
CA ALA A 3 -13.36 20.25 -19.02
C ALA A 3 -14.79 20.70 -18.69
N ASP A 4 -15.66 20.79 -19.70
CA ASP A 4 -17.02 21.25 -19.52
C ASP A 4 -18.01 20.11 -19.30
N ASP A 5 -17.57 18.85 -19.36
CA ASP A 5 -18.41 17.69 -19.13
C ASP A 5 -18.54 17.44 -17.63
N PRO A 6 -19.72 17.66 -17.03
CA PRO A 6 -19.89 17.49 -15.60
C PRO A 6 -19.74 16.03 -15.13
N VAL A 7 -20.10 15.07 -15.98
CA VAL A 7 -19.95 13.64 -15.63
C VAL A 7 -18.46 13.27 -15.58
N LEU A 8 -17.70 13.71 -16.58
CA LEU A 8 -16.26 13.48 -16.62
C LEU A 8 -15.56 14.12 -15.43
N ALA A 9 -15.93 15.37 -15.12
CA ALA A 9 -15.38 16.09 -13.97
C ALA A 9 -15.67 15.35 -12.66
N SER A 10 -16.89 14.83 -12.49
CA SER A 10 -17.29 14.08 -11.30
C SER A 10 -16.45 12.82 -11.12
N TYR A 11 -16.21 12.05 -12.17
CA TYR A 11 -15.37 10.86 -12.10
C TYR A 11 -13.91 11.21 -11.77
N ARG A 12 -13.40 12.28 -12.34
CA ARG A 12 -12.03 12.75 -12.03
C ARG A 12 -11.90 13.17 -10.58
N ASP A 13 -12.91 13.84 -10.03
CA ASP A 13 -12.93 14.23 -8.62
C ASP A 13 -12.94 12.99 -7.71
N GLU A 14 -13.72 11.97 -8.06
CA GLU A 14 -13.74 10.72 -7.31
C GLU A 14 -12.37 10.03 -7.34
N ILE A 15 -11.74 9.96 -8.50
CA ILE A 15 -10.41 9.35 -8.64
C ILE A 15 -9.39 10.12 -7.81
N THR A 16 -9.41 11.44 -7.87
CA THR A 16 -8.48 12.27 -7.10
C THR A 16 -8.65 12.05 -5.60
N ALA A 17 -9.88 11.95 -5.13
CA ALA A 17 -10.16 11.67 -3.71
C ALA A 17 -9.63 10.30 -3.29
N LEU A 18 -9.80 9.27 -4.13
CA LEU A 18 -9.29 7.94 -3.87
C LEU A 18 -7.75 7.93 -3.87
N ASP A 19 -7.12 8.66 -4.78
CA ASP A 19 -5.67 8.78 -4.82
C ASP A 19 -5.12 9.46 -3.57
N ALA A 20 -5.81 10.48 -3.06
CA ALA A 20 -5.45 11.13 -1.81
C ALA A 20 -5.53 10.16 -0.63
N GLN A 21 -6.57 9.32 -0.58
CA GLN A 21 -6.72 8.29 0.44
C GLN A 21 -5.59 7.24 0.35
N LEU A 22 -5.20 6.89 -0.88
CA LEU A 22 -4.11 5.94 -1.10
C LEU A 22 -2.80 6.47 -0.51
N ILE A 23 -2.44 7.73 -0.79
CA ILE A 23 -1.24 8.36 -0.24
C ILE A 23 -1.30 8.39 1.29
N GLU A 24 -2.44 8.77 1.85
CA GLU A 24 -2.63 8.81 3.30
C GLU A 24 -2.43 7.43 3.92
N THR A 25 -2.99 6.38 3.31
CA THR A 25 -2.86 5.00 3.78
C THR A 25 -1.40 4.52 3.71
N ILE A 26 -0.68 4.84 2.65
CA ILE A 26 0.74 4.50 2.53
C ILE A 26 1.56 5.19 3.62
N ASN A 27 1.28 6.47 3.90
CA ASN A 27 1.96 7.20 4.98
C ASN A 27 1.68 6.56 6.35
N GLN A 28 0.46 6.17 6.63
CA GLN A 28 0.09 5.49 7.88
C GLN A 28 0.82 4.15 7.99
N ARG A 29 0.90 3.42 6.89
CA ARG A 29 1.62 2.15 6.84
C ARG A 29 3.11 2.35 7.14
N LEU A 30 3.73 3.34 6.53
CA LEU A 30 5.14 3.66 6.77
C LEU A 30 5.38 4.03 8.24
N GLU A 31 4.53 4.87 8.84
CA GLU A 31 4.61 5.24 10.25
C GLU A 31 4.55 4.00 11.16
N THR A 32 3.63 3.09 10.86
CA THR A 32 3.47 1.84 11.64
C THR A 32 4.69 0.94 11.49
N VAL A 33 5.25 0.83 10.28
CA VAL A 33 6.46 0.04 10.04
C VAL A 33 7.66 0.65 10.78
N LEU A 34 7.78 1.98 10.81
CA LEU A 34 8.83 2.65 11.58
C LEU A 34 8.72 2.33 13.08
N ALA A 35 7.50 2.35 13.61
CA ALA A 35 7.26 1.97 15.01
C ALA A 35 7.61 0.50 15.27
N LEU A 36 7.22 -0.39 14.36
CA LEU A 36 7.56 -1.80 14.43
C LEU A 36 9.08 -2.02 14.42
N ARG A 37 9.78 -1.30 13.55
CA ARG A 37 11.24 -1.39 13.45
C ARG A 37 11.91 -0.99 14.77
N ARG A 38 11.46 0.11 15.38
CA ARG A 38 11.98 0.55 16.68
C ARG A 38 11.74 -0.51 17.75
N HIS A 39 10.55 -1.09 17.78
CA HIS A 39 10.22 -2.14 18.76
C HIS A 39 11.13 -3.36 18.59
N LYS A 40 11.34 -3.81 17.36
CA LYS A 40 12.21 -4.95 17.06
C LYS A 40 13.66 -4.67 17.47
N GLU A 41 14.17 -3.47 17.18
CA GLU A 41 15.51 -3.07 17.57
C GLU A 41 15.69 -3.09 19.10
N GLN A 42 14.70 -2.57 19.83
CA GLN A 42 14.72 -2.53 21.29
C GLN A 42 14.69 -3.91 21.94
N ASN A 43 14.13 -4.90 21.25
CA ASN A 43 13.93 -6.25 21.76
C ASN A 43 14.85 -7.29 21.10
N GLY A 44 15.84 -6.85 20.34
CA GLY A 44 16.81 -7.74 19.70
C GLY A 44 16.20 -8.65 18.64
N LEU A 45 15.10 -8.24 18.02
CA LEU A 45 14.39 -9.03 16.99
C LEU A 45 14.85 -8.61 15.61
N ALA A 46 14.91 -9.58 14.68
CA ALA A 46 15.23 -9.30 13.29
C ALA A 46 14.08 -8.53 12.64
N PHE A 47 14.41 -7.45 11.93
CA PHE A 47 13.40 -6.63 11.26
C PHE A 47 12.78 -7.36 10.07
N TYR A 48 13.60 -7.95 9.21
CA TYR A 48 13.15 -8.59 7.98
C TYR A 48 12.52 -9.95 8.27
N ASP A 49 11.31 -10.15 7.77
CA ASP A 49 10.53 -11.38 7.96
C ASP A 49 9.92 -11.81 6.62
N PRO A 50 10.65 -12.61 5.81
CA PRO A 50 10.15 -13.04 4.51
C PRO A 50 8.91 -13.91 4.57
N ASP A 51 8.73 -14.69 5.63
CA ASP A 51 7.52 -15.51 5.79
C ASP A 51 6.29 -14.65 5.99
N ARG A 52 6.42 -13.59 6.76
CA ARG A 52 5.34 -12.60 6.95
C ARG A 52 4.99 -11.91 5.64
N GLU A 53 5.99 -11.53 4.85
CA GLU A 53 5.75 -10.88 3.55
C GLU A 53 4.99 -11.83 2.60
N ALA A 54 5.41 -13.10 2.54
CA ALA A 54 4.73 -14.09 1.71
C ALA A 54 3.29 -14.32 2.17
N TRP A 55 3.08 -14.41 3.48
CA TRP A 55 1.74 -14.54 4.06
C TRP A 55 0.87 -13.35 3.69
N LEU A 56 1.41 -12.13 3.77
CA LEU A 56 0.66 -10.92 3.47
C LEU A 56 0.14 -10.92 2.03
N VAL A 57 0.97 -11.31 1.07
CA VAL A 57 0.56 -11.37 -0.34
C VAL A 57 -0.62 -12.33 -0.50
N ARG A 58 -0.53 -13.54 0.08
CA ARG A 58 -1.62 -14.52 0.02
C ARG A 58 -2.89 -13.97 0.67
N HIS A 59 -2.74 -13.36 1.84
CA HIS A 59 -3.86 -12.81 2.60
C HIS A 59 -4.57 -11.70 1.84
N LEU A 60 -3.83 -10.79 1.21
CA LEU A 60 -4.41 -9.71 0.42
C LEU A 60 -5.16 -10.24 -0.80
N LYS A 61 -4.66 -11.31 -1.43
CA LYS A 61 -5.36 -11.96 -2.54
C LYS A 61 -6.69 -12.54 -2.09
N GLU A 62 -6.73 -13.13 -0.90
CA GLU A 62 -7.95 -13.69 -0.32
C GLU A 62 -8.97 -12.60 0.04
N LEU A 63 -8.50 -11.45 0.52
CA LEU A 63 -9.37 -10.32 0.88
C LEU A 63 -9.93 -9.59 -0.35
N ASN A 64 -9.26 -9.71 -1.49
CA ASN A 64 -9.63 -8.94 -2.67
C ASN A 64 -10.99 -9.38 -3.24
N GLY A 65 -11.94 -8.44 -3.28
CA GLY A 65 -13.25 -8.66 -3.88
C GLY A 65 -13.35 -8.24 -5.34
N GLY A 66 -12.23 -7.85 -5.96
CA GLY A 66 -12.21 -7.30 -7.32
C GLY A 66 -12.70 -5.85 -7.35
N PRO A 67 -12.65 -5.17 -8.50
CA PRO A 67 -12.29 -5.68 -9.85
C PRO A 67 -10.79 -5.89 -10.10
N LEU A 68 -9.91 -5.57 -9.14
CA LEU A 68 -8.48 -5.81 -9.30
C LEU A 68 -8.23 -7.33 -9.41
N SER A 69 -7.39 -7.75 -10.37
CA SER A 69 -7.05 -9.17 -10.53
C SER A 69 -6.15 -9.66 -9.41
N ALA A 70 -6.09 -10.98 -9.21
CA ALA A 70 -5.16 -11.58 -8.26
C ALA A 70 -3.71 -11.23 -8.60
N GLN A 71 -3.35 -11.23 -9.88
CA GLN A 71 -2.03 -10.80 -10.33
C GLN A 71 -1.77 -9.32 -9.99
N GLY A 72 -2.77 -8.47 -10.17
CA GLY A 72 -2.68 -7.05 -9.80
C GLY A 72 -2.43 -6.87 -8.30
N VAL A 73 -3.07 -7.68 -7.46
CA VAL A 73 -2.83 -7.67 -6.01
C VAL A 73 -1.37 -8.04 -5.71
N GLU A 74 -0.84 -9.08 -6.36
CA GLU A 74 0.57 -9.49 -6.19
C GLU A 74 1.53 -8.36 -6.56
N GLU A 75 1.30 -7.72 -7.71
CA GLU A 75 2.14 -6.63 -8.18
C GLU A 75 2.09 -5.44 -7.24
N LEU A 76 0.90 -5.07 -6.78
CA LEU A 76 0.72 -3.98 -5.84
C LEU A 76 1.41 -4.28 -4.51
N ALA A 77 1.21 -5.47 -3.96
CA ALA A 77 1.83 -5.87 -2.70
C ALA A 77 3.35 -5.84 -2.80
N ALA A 78 3.92 -6.39 -3.88
CA ALA A 78 5.35 -6.37 -4.11
C ALA A 78 5.90 -4.95 -4.21
N PHE A 79 5.17 -4.09 -4.91
CA PHE A 79 5.56 -2.68 -5.05
C PHE A 79 5.56 -1.96 -3.69
N VAL A 80 4.48 -2.15 -2.90
CA VAL A 80 4.36 -1.49 -1.59
C VAL A 80 5.45 -1.96 -0.64
N LEU A 81 5.71 -3.27 -0.58
CA LEU A 81 6.77 -3.82 0.27
C LEU A 81 8.14 -3.25 -0.10
N ASP A 82 8.44 -3.19 -1.38
CA ASP A 82 9.70 -2.64 -1.87
C ASP A 82 9.79 -1.12 -1.61
N LEU A 83 8.73 -0.39 -1.87
CA LEU A 83 8.67 1.05 -1.63
C LEU A 83 8.94 1.38 -0.15
N ILE A 84 8.30 0.67 0.76
CA ILE A 84 8.50 0.89 2.20
C ILE A 84 9.95 0.65 2.59
N LYS A 85 10.56 -0.43 2.10
CA LYS A 85 11.97 -0.72 2.37
C LYS A 85 12.87 0.42 1.90
N ARG A 86 12.60 0.96 0.70
CA ARG A 86 13.37 2.09 0.17
C ARG A 86 13.18 3.34 1.00
N GLU A 87 11.95 3.62 1.44
CA GLU A 87 11.67 4.78 2.29
C GLU A 87 12.38 4.70 3.63
N LEU A 88 12.51 3.51 4.21
CA LEU A 88 13.22 3.32 5.48
C LEU A 88 14.70 3.64 5.38
N GLU A 89 15.27 3.60 4.20
CA GLU A 89 16.69 3.87 3.95
C GLU A 89 16.98 5.31 3.52
N ARG A 90 15.97 6.10 3.28
CA ARG A 90 16.12 7.50 2.83
C ARG A 90 16.42 8.48 3.94
#